data_cbab3628ef96066bdd2bbdc4d43a48fc
#
_entry.id   cbab3628ef96066bdd2bbdc4d43a48fc
#
_cell.length_a   1.000
_cell.length_b   1.000
_cell.length_c   1.000
_cell.angle_alpha   90.00
_cell.angle_beta   90.00
_cell.angle_gamma   90.00
#
_symmetry.space_group_name_H-M   'P 1'
#
loop_
_entity.id
_entity.type
_entity.pdbx_description
1 polymer ?
#
loop_
_entity_poly.entity_id
_entity_poly.type
_entity_poly.pdbx_seq_one_letter_code
_entity_poly.pdbx_strand_id
1 'polypeptide(L)'
;ILDCGTYSYKISPIFLTQKSADEVFLYLQEKSRKGEGFSDEDYAKLSLTPLMSSGQSRKDTIKTAILYAKQDTRVTAEKTVAILYTMADKFLQGNDLEEIKEVVAMTRLGQMIYDDGLKAGKSEGSDRMASLTKKLLEADRMADLQLALDDPGYREKLMKEYGIK
;
A
#
# COMPACT_ATOMS: atom_id res chain seq x y z
N ILE A 1 -38.13 4.11 -6.19
CA ILE A 1 -38.85 2.97 -5.57
C ILE A 1 -38.81 1.85 -6.60
N LEU A 2 -38.26 0.72 -6.23
CA LEU A 2 -38.30 -0.49 -7.03
C LEU A 2 -39.45 -1.32 -6.51
N ASP A 3 -40.50 -1.51 -7.31
CA ASP A 3 -41.64 -2.31 -6.98
C ASP A 3 -41.50 -3.70 -7.64
N CYS A 4 -41.38 -4.75 -6.83
CA CYS A 4 -41.25 -6.14 -7.28
C CYS A 4 -42.55 -6.93 -7.03
N GLY A 5 -43.70 -6.26 -6.97
CA GLY A 5 -45.02 -6.84 -6.75
C GLY A 5 -45.31 -7.15 -5.29
N THR A 6 -44.56 -8.07 -4.69
CA THR A 6 -44.73 -8.49 -3.28
C THR A 6 -43.90 -7.63 -2.31
N TYR A 7 -42.84 -6.97 -2.81
CA TYR A 7 -41.93 -6.15 -2.00
C TYR A 7 -41.65 -4.82 -2.71
N SER A 8 -41.65 -3.73 -1.95
CA SER A 8 -41.17 -2.41 -2.41
C SER A 8 -39.91 -2.02 -1.68
N TYR A 9 -38.84 -1.65 -2.42
CA TYR A 9 -37.58 -1.16 -1.89
C TYR A 9 -37.48 0.35 -2.10
N LYS A 10 -37.29 1.07 -0.99
CA LYS A 10 -36.96 2.50 -1.05
C LYS A 10 -35.44 2.68 -0.94
N ILE A 11 -34.80 3.10 -2.02
CA ILE A 11 -33.37 3.43 -2.03
C ILE A 11 -33.24 4.89 -1.57
N SER A 12 -32.41 5.11 -0.54
CA SER A 12 -31.98 6.44 -0.11
C SER A 12 -30.50 6.60 -0.46
N PRO A 13 -30.15 7.17 -1.61
CA PRO A 13 -28.76 7.33 -2.01
C PRO A 13 -28.07 8.39 -1.14
N ILE A 14 -26.80 8.13 -0.81
CA ILE A 14 -25.92 9.10 -0.17
C ILE A 14 -24.92 9.57 -1.22
N PHE A 15 -24.94 10.86 -1.54
CA PHE A 15 -24.01 11.47 -2.48
C PHE A 15 -22.80 12.02 -1.71
N LEU A 16 -21.67 11.34 -1.78
CA LEU A 16 -20.44 11.76 -1.11
C LEU A 16 -19.92 13.10 -1.63
N THR A 17 -20.16 13.42 -2.90
CA THR A 17 -19.83 14.72 -3.49
C THR A 17 -20.56 15.92 -2.86
N GLN A 18 -21.65 15.67 -2.10
CA GLN A 18 -22.36 16.69 -1.32
C GLN A 18 -21.79 16.83 0.11
N LYS A 19 -20.82 16.02 0.48
CA LYS A 19 -20.10 16.09 1.75
C LYS A 19 -18.76 16.78 1.54
N SER A 20 -18.27 17.47 2.57
CA SER A 20 -17.02 18.22 2.53
C SER A 20 -15.91 17.45 3.25
N ALA A 21 -14.83 17.15 2.52
CA ALA A 21 -13.60 16.61 3.12
C ALA A 21 -12.94 17.63 4.06
N ASP A 22 -13.03 18.92 3.71
CA ASP A 22 -12.46 20.00 4.51
C ASP A 22 -13.10 20.09 5.88
N GLU A 23 -14.44 19.89 5.97
CA GLU A 23 -15.16 19.81 7.26
C GLU A 23 -14.70 18.61 8.09
N VAL A 24 -14.46 17.45 7.46
CA VAL A 24 -13.91 16.27 8.15
C VAL A 24 -12.54 16.59 8.73
N PHE A 25 -11.66 17.22 7.95
CA PHE A 25 -10.32 17.58 8.42
C PHE A 25 -10.36 18.60 9.55
N LEU A 26 -11.21 19.62 9.48
CA LEU A 26 -11.38 20.59 10.55
C LEU A 26 -11.85 19.93 11.85
N TYR A 27 -12.82 19.03 11.76
CA TYR A 27 -13.31 18.28 12.91
C TYR A 27 -12.21 17.42 13.55
N LEU A 28 -11.43 16.69 12.74
CA LEU A 28 -10.33 15.86 13.23
C LEU A 28 -9.20 16.71 13.83
N GLN A 29 -8.93 17.88 13.26
CA GLN A 29 -7.96 18.83 13.79
C GLN A 29 -8.37 19.33 15.18
N GLU A 30 -9.63 19.64 15.39
CA GLU A 30 -10.14 20.06 16.69
C GLU A 30 -10.04 18.95 17.75
N LYS A 31 -10.36 17.70 17.37
CA LYS A 31 -10.18 16.54 18.25
C LYS A 31 -8.72 16.37 18.66
N SER A 32 -7.82 16.44 17.68
CA SER A 32 -6.38 16.33 17.92
C SER A 32 -5.87 17.43 18.85
N ARG A 33 -6.35 18.69 18.69
CA ARG A 33 -5.98 19.81 19.57
C ARG A 33 -6.46 19.63 21.01
N LYS A 34 -7.58 18.92 21.20
CA LYS A 34 -8.11 18.58 22.52
C LYS A 34 -7.44 17.35 23.15
N GLY A 35 -6.52 16.69 22.43
CA GLY A 35 -5.90 15.44 22.86
C GLY A 35 -6.86 14.24 22.80
N GLU A 36 -7.97 14.35 22.06
CA GLU A 36 -8.94 13.28 21.88
C GLU A 36 -8.45 12.33 20.78
N GLY A 37 -8.52 11.03 21.05
CA GLY A 37 -8.24 10.00 20.03
C GLY A 37 -9.35 9.91 18.97
N PHE A 38 -9.00 9.46 17.77
CA PHE A 38 -9.97 9.24 16.71
C PHE A 38 -10.76 7.94 16.96
N SER A 39 -12.06 7.97 16.68
CA SER A 39 -12.92 6.79 16.73
C SER A 39 -12.86 6.01 15.41
N ASP A 40 -13.41 4.80 15.39
CA ASP A 40 -13.53 4.02 14.15
C ASP A 40 -14.44 4.72 13.13
N GLU A 41 -15.45 5.48 13.58
CA GLU A 41 -16.27 6.31 12.71
C GLU A 41 -15.47 7.46 12.07
N ASP A 42 -14.54 8.05 12.81
CA ASP A 42 -13.65 9.10 12.31
C ASP A 42 -12.75 8.53 11.20
N TYR A 43 -12.20 7.33 11.39
CA TYR A 43 -11.40 6.63 10.36
C TYR A 43 -12.23 6.24 9.13
N ALA A 44 -13.49 5.81 9.34
CA ALA A 44 -14.39 5.54 8.22
C ALA A 44 -14.67 6.80 7.41
N LYS A 45 -14.95 7.94 8.05
CA LYS A 45 -15.12 9.24 7.38
C LYS A 45 -13.84 9.65 6.65
N LEU A 46 -12.68 9.51 7.31
CA LEU A 46 -11.37 9.84 6.75
C LEU A 46 -11.07 9.04 5.48
N SER A 47 -11.39 7.74 5.45
CA SER A 47 -11.19 6.89 4.28
C SER A 47 -12.04 7.31 3.07
N LEU A 48 -13.15 8.00 3.29
CA LEU A 48 -14.07 8.45 2.22
C LEU A 48 -13.77 9.87 1.71
N THR A 49 -12.87 10.61 2.36
CA THR A 49 -12.55 12.00 1.97
C THR A 49 -12.14 12.18 0.50
N PRO A 50 -11.43 11.25 -0.17
CA PRO A 50 -11.09 11.42 -1.59
C PRO A 50 -12.29 11.42 -2.55
N LEU A 51 -13.45 10.97 -2.08
CA LEU A 51 -14.72 10.94 -2.82
C LEU A 51 -15.63 12.12 -2.51
N MET A 52 -15.26 12.95 -1.53
CA MET A 52 -16.01 14.13 -1.12
C MET A 52 -15.56 15.36 -1.90
N SER A 53 -16.33 16.44 -1.80
CA SER A 53 -15.88 17.76 -2.29
C SER A 53 -14.78 18.31 -1.39
N SER A 54 -13.81 19.01 -1.98
CA SER A 54 -12.73 19.69 -1.25
C SER A 54 -12.25 20.91 -2.03
N GLY A 55 -11.77 21.93 -1.36
CA GLY A 55 -11.02 23.04 -1.94
C GLY A 55 -9.59 22.63 -2.36
N GLN A 56 -9.11 21.48 -1.92
CA GLN A 56 -7.80 20.94 -2.27
C GLN A 56 -7.86 20.00 -3.48
N SER A 57 -6.71 19.74 -4.10
CA SER A 57 -6.60 18.69 -5.10
C SER A 57 -6.91 17.30 -4.48
N ARG A 58 -7.31 16.34 -5.32
CA ARG A 58 -7.54 14.97 -4.83
C ARG A 58 -6.28 14.35 -4.23
N LYS A 59 -5.10 14.63 -4.82
CA LYS A 59 -3.81 14.22 -4.27
C LYS A 59 -3.62 14.77 -2.86
N ASP A 60 -3.81 16.08 -2.67
CA ASP A 60 -3.60 16.71 -1.36
C ASP A 60 -4.62 16.24 -0.32
N THR A 61 -5.86 15.99 -0.74
CA THR A 61 -6.89 15.38 0.12
C THR A 61 -6.47 13.99 0.59
N ILE A 62 -5.98 13.12 -0.30
CA ILE A 62 -5.47 11.78 0.04
C ILE A 62 -4.26 11.89 0.97
N LYS A 63 -3.30 12.75 0.64
CA LYS A 63 -2.10 12.98 1.43
C LYS A 63 -2.44 13.42 2.84
N THR A 64 -3.32 14.41 2.98
CA THR A 64 -3.80 14.91 4.27
C THR A 64 -4.46 13.80 5.09
N ALA A 65 -5.33 13.00 4.46
CA ALA A 65 -5.99 11.89 5.12
C ALA A 65 -5.01 10.83 5.63
N ILE A 66 -3.98 10.47 4.84
CA ILE A 66 -2.92 9.55 5.27
C ILE A 66 -2.13 10.12 6.45
N LEU A 67 -1.82 11.42 6.44
CA LEU A 67 -1.10 12.07 7.53
C LEU A 67 -1.89 12.08 8.85
N TYR A 68 -3.22 12.19 8.80
CA TYR A 68 -4.07 12.00 9.97
C TYR A 68 -4.07 10.55 10.44
N ALA A 69 -4.24 9.60 9.53
CA ALA A 69 -4.29 8.18 9.87
C ALA A 69 -2.98 7.67 10.49
N LYS A 70 -1.82 8.13 10.00
CA LYS A 70 -0.51 7.68 10.49
C LYS A 70 -0.19 8.12 11.93
N GLN A 71 -0.96 9.03 12.51
CA GLN A 71 -0.77 9.44 13.92
C GLN A 71 -1.16 8.35 14.92
N ASP A 72 -1.83 7.31 14.46
CA ASP A 72 -2.30 6.20 15.28
C ASP A 72 -1.73 4.86 14.74
N THR A 73 -1.50 3.92 15.66
CA THR A 73 -0.95 2.60 15.35
C THR A 73 -2.00 1.49 15.42
N ARG A 74 -3.26 1.83 15.61
CA ARG A 74 -4.36 0.87 15.62
C ARG A 74 -4.60 0.28 14.22
N VAL A 75 -5.10 -0.95 14.20
CA VAL A 75 -5.42 -1.68 12.96
C VAL A 75 -6.41 -0.88 12.08
N THR A 76 -7.35 -0.15 12.67
CA THR A 76 -8.31 0.69 11.93
C THR A 76 -7.58 1.81 11.17
N ALA A 77 -6.59 2.44 11.78
CA ALA A 77 -5.78 3.47 11.14
C ALA A 77 -4.96 2.89 9.97
N GLU A 78 -4.36 1.72 10.16
CA GLU A 78 -3.60 1.03 9.10
C GLU A 78 -4.51 0.63 7.92
N LYS A 79 -5.71 0.11 8.19
CA LYS A 79 -6.71 -0.17 7.16
C LYS A 79 -7.13 1.09 6.40
N THR A 80 -7.27 2.21 7.09
CA THR A 80 -7.58 3.50 6.46
C THR A 80 -6.47 3.93 5.51
N VAL A 81 -5.19 3.80 5.90
CA VAL A 81 -4.05 4.08 5.00
C VAL A 81 -4.10 3.17 3.77
N ALA A 82 -4.38 1.87 3.93
CA ALA A 82 -4.49 0.93 2.81
C ALA A 82 -5.62 1.31 1.83
N ILE A 83 -6.79 1.70 2.34
CA ILE A 83 -7.92 2.18 1.52
C ILE A 83 -7.54 3.45 0.76
N LEU A 84 -6.93 4.43 1.44
CA LEU A 84 -6.50 5.69 0.84
C LEU A 84 -5.44 5.46 -0.24
N TYR A 85 -4.50 4.54 -0.02
CA TYR A 85 -3.52 4.17 -1.03
C TYR A 85 -4.16 3.50 -2.26
N THR A 86 -5.12 2.60 -2.05
CA THR A 86 -5.88 1.97 -3.14
C THR A 86 -6.63 3.02 -3.98
N MET A 87 -7.19 4.05 -3.33
CA MET A 87 -7.82 5.16 -4.04
C MET A 87 -6.80 6.02 -4.79
N ALA A 88 -5.62 6.26 -4.19
CA ALA A 88 -4.54 6.98 -4.87
C ALA A 88 -4.10 6.24 -6.14
N ASP A 89 -3.87 4.94 -6.06
CA ASP A 89 -3.48 4.11 -7.19
C ASP A 89 -4.52 4.14 -8.33
N LYS A 90 -5.81 4.21 -7.97
CA LYS A 90 -6.90 4.29 -8.95
C LYS A 90 -7.06 5.67 -9.59
N PHE A 91 -6.84 6.74 -8.84
CA PHE A 91 -7.21 8.10 -9.26
C PHE A 91 -6.03 8.99 -9.64
N LEU A 92 -4.80 8.63 -9.25
CA LEU A 92 -3.60 9.42 -9.49
C LEU A 92 -2.66 8.67 -10.44
N GLN A 93 -1.81 9.42 -11.14
CA GLN A 93 -0.82 8.87 -12.06
C GLN A 93 0.49 9.67 -11.98
N GLY A 94 1.59 9.07 -12.46
CA GLY A 94 2.89 9.73 -12.53
C GLY A 94 3.38 10.23 -11.18
N ASN A 95 3.89 11.45 -11.16
CA ASN A 95 4.51 12.05 -9.98
C ASN A 95 3.56 12.17 -8.79
N ASP A 96 2.26 12.39 -9.03
CA ASP A 96 1.29 12.51 -7.95
C ASP A 96 1.12 11.19 -7.18
N LEU A 97 1.14 10.05 -7.88
CA LEU A 97 1.08 8.74 -7.27
C LEU A 97 2.39 8.42 -6.54
N GLU A 98 3.54 8.76 -7.12
CA GLU A 98 4.84 8.54 -6.48
C GLU A 98 4.96 9.31 -5.15
N GLU A 99 4.49 10.56 -5.10
CA GLU A 99 4.46 11.35 -3.87
C GLU A 99 3.63 10.67 -2.76
N ILE A 100 2.49 10.07 -3.14
CA ILE A 100 1.67 9.32 -2.17
C ILE A 100 2.38 8.03 -1.71
N LYS A 101 3.07 7.32 -2.61
CA LYS A 101 3.89 6.15 -2.23
C LYS A 101 4.95 6.49 -1.20
N GLU A 102 5.64 7.63 -1.36
CA GLU A 102 6.62 8.11 -0.39
C GLU A 102 5.98 8.37 0.98
N VAL A 103 4.80 9.00 1.01
CA VAL A 103 4.08 9.25 2.26
C VAL A 103 3.64 7.94 2.93
N VAL A 104 3.15 6.97 2.15
CA VAL A 104 2.76 5.64 2.66
C VAL A 104 3.97 4.86 3.17
N ALA A 105 5.12 4.94 2.49
CA ALA A 105 6.35 4.28 2.93
C ALA A 105 6.81 4.74 4.33
N MET A 106 6.47 5.97 4.72
CA MET A 106 6.73 6.51 6.06
C MET A 106 5.69 6.06 7.12
N THR A 107 4.71 5.25 6.75
CA THR A 107 3.74 4.67 7.69
C THR A 107 4.20 3.31 8.17
N ARG A 108 3.62 2.83 9.29
CA ARG A 108 3.85 1.47 9.77
C ARG A 108 3.47 0.41 8.73
N LEU A 109 2.35 0.61 8.03
CA LEU A 109 1.94 -0.29 6.95
C LEU A 109 3.00 -0.36 5.83
N GLY A 110 3.54 0.79 5.40
CA GLY A 110 4.59 0.83 4.40
C GLY A 110 5.86 0.10 4.85
N GLN A 111 6.27 0.27 6.10
CA GLN A 111 7.41 -0.44 6.69
C GLN A 111 7.19 -1.96 6.72
N MET A 112 5.99 -2.41 7.12
CA MET A 112 5.65 -3.84 7.10
C MET A 112 5.73 -4.43 5.68
N ILE A 113 5.18 -3.73 4.68
CA ILE A 113 5.24 -4.17 3.27
C ILE A 113 6.70 -4.25 2.79
N TYR A 114 7.52 -3.25 3.14
CA TYR A 114 8.94 -3.25 2.81
C TYR A 114 9.69 -4.42 3.45
N ASP A 115 9.47 -4.67 4.74
CA ASP A 115 10.12 -5.77 5.47
C ASP A 115 9.70 -7.14 4.93
N ASP A 116 8.44 -7.31 4.60
CA ASP A 116 7.92 -8.56 4.00
C ASP A 116 8.48 -8.77 2.60
N GLY A 117 8.58 -7.71 1.79
CA GLY A 117 9.23 -7.74 0.48
C GLY A 117 10.70 -8.12 0.58
N LEU A 118 11.42 -7.56 1.56
CA LEU A 118 12.83 -7.87 1.79
C LEU A 118 13.03 -9.34 2.22
N LYS A 119 12.16 -9.86 3.09
CA LYS A 119 12.19 -11.27 3.51
C LYS A 119 11.90 -12.21 2.35
N ALA A 120 10.87 -11.90 1.55
CA ALA A 120 10.53 -12.68 0.37
C ALA A 120 11.68 -12.70 -0.65
N GLY A 121 12.28 -11.53 -0.94
CA GLY A 121 13.41 -11.44 -1.84
C GLY A 121 14.66 -12.19 -1.36
N LYS A 122 14.93 -12.19 -0.05
CA LYS A 122 16.03 -12.98 0.53
C LYS A 122 15.77 -14.49 0.41
N SER A 123 14.55 -14.94 0.68
CA SER A 123 14.17 -16.34 0.55
C SER A 123 14.30 -16.80 -0.89
N GLU A 124 13.73 -16.04 -1.84
CA GLU A 124 13.81 -16.36 -3.28
C GLU A 124 15.26 -16.38 -3.78
N GLY A 125 16.08 -15.42 -3.38
CA GLY A 125 17.50 -15.38 -3.73
C GLY A 125 18.28 -16.58 -3.18
N SER A 126 17.97 -17.04 -1.96
CA SER A 126 18.55 -18.24 -1.36
C SER A 126 18.15 -19.51 -2.13
N ASP A 127 16.87 -19.64 -2.50
CA ASP A 127 16.36 -20.80 -3.25
C ASP A 127 16.95 -20.87 -4.65
N ARG A 128 17.10 -19.73 -5.33
CA ARG A 128 17.77 -19.62 -6.63
C ARG A 128 19.23 -20.06 -6.53
N MET A 129 19.95 -19.62 -5.49
CA MET A 129 21.34 -19.98 -5.28
C MET A 129 21.49 -21.47 -4.96
N ALA A 130 20.62 -22.04 -4.12
CA ALA A 130 20.63 -23.48 -3.81
C ALA A 130 20.39 -24.33 -5.09
N SER A 131 19.45 -23.89 -5.95
CA SER A 131 19.15 -24.54 -7.22
C SER A 131 20.35 -24.49 -8.18
N LEU A 132 21.04 -23.35 -8.27
CA LEU A 132 22.25 -23.19 -9.09
C LEU A 132 23.37 -24.09 -8.57
N THR A 133 23.61 -24.07 -7.26
CA THR A 133 24.63 -24.90 -6.60
C THR A 133 24.41 -26.37 -6.92
N LYS A 134 23.18 -26.88 -6.77
CA LYS A 134 22.84 -28.26 -7.08
C LYS A 134 23.16 -28.61 -8.52
N LYS A 135 22.75 -27.80 -9.50
CA LYS A 135 22.97 -28.04 -10.90
C LYS A 135 24.46 -28.00 -11.28
N LEU A 136 25.25 -27.10 -10.71
CA LEU A 136 26.70 -27.02 -10.96
C LEU A 136 27.43 -28.21 -10.33
N LEU A 137 27.03 -28.71 -9.17
CA LEU A 137 27.59 -29.93 -8.58
C LEU A 137 27.26 -31.16 -9.41
N GLU A 138 26.02 -31.30 -9.88
CA GLU A 138 25.61 -32.40 -10.79
C GLU A 138 26.37 -32.40 -12.11
N ALA A 139 26.79 -31.22 -12.58
CA ALA A 139 27.56 -31.02 -13.79
C ALA A 139 29.09 -31.05 -13.59
N ASP A 140 29.57 -31.30 -12.38
CA ASP A 140 31.01 -31.30 -12.00
C ASP A 140 31.71 -29.95 -12.27
N ARG A 141 30.97 -28.82 -12.17
CA ARG A 141 31.44 -27.47 -12.48
C ARG A 141 31.80 -26.68 -11.21
N MET A 142 32.71 -27.24 -10.38
CA MET A 142 33.11 -26.62 -9.10
C MET A 142 33.79 -25.24 -9.26
N ALA A 143 34.58 -25.05 -10.31
CA ALA A 143 35.23 -23.77 -10.57
C ALA A 143 34.22 -22.66 -10.89
N ASP A 144 33.16 -23.01 -11.64
CA ASP A 144 32.07 -22.07 -11.93
C ASP A 144 31.24 -21.73 -10.68
N LEU A 145 31.09 -22.69 -9.77
CA LEU A 145 30.43 -22.45 -8.49
C LEU A 145 31.23 -21.43 -7.65
N GLN A 146 32.57 -21.59 -7.59
CA GLN A 146 33.41 -20.62 -6.86
C GLN A 146 33.29 -19.21 -7.47
N LEU A 147 33.38 -19.08 -8.78
CA LEU A 147 33.22 -17.80 -9.47
C LEU A 147 31.83 -17.19 -9.24
N ALA A 148 30.79 -18.01 -9.24
CA ALA A 148 29.41 -17.52 -9.00
C ALA A 148 29.18 -17.03 -7.56
N LEU A 149 29.96 -17.50 -6.58
CA LEU A 149 29.91 -17.01 -5.22
C LEU A 149 30.48 -15.60 -5.09
N ASP A 150 31.56 -15.31 -5.84
CA ASP A 150 32.31 -14.07 -5.74
C ASP A 150 31.82 -13.00 -6.73
N ASP A 151 31.33 -13.40 -7.91
CA ASP A 151 30.87 -12.50 -8.98
C ASP A 151 29.36 -12.61 -9.22
N PRO A 152 28.56 -11.59 -8.79
CA PRO A 152 27.12 -11.55 -9.04
C PRO A 152 26.74 -11.55 -10.53
N GLY A 153 27.56 -10.91 -11.39
CA GLY A 153 27.33 -10.87 -12.84
C GLY A 153 27.50 -12.24 -13.50
N TYR A 154 28.53 -12.96 -13.09
CA TYR A 154 28.78 -14.33 -13.53
C TYR A 154 27.68 -15.28 -13.03
N ARG A 155 27.27 -15.13 -11.80
CA ARG A 155 26.16 -15.88 -11.21
C ARG A 155 24.86 -15.72 -12.00
N GLU A 156 24.47 -14.49 -12.34
CA GLU A 156 23.26 -14.21 -13.13
C GLU A 156 23.37 -14.84 -14.55
N LYS A 157 24.54 -14.85 -15.13
CA LYS A 157 24.80 -15.54 -16.44
C LYS A 157 24.53 -17.03 -16.34
N LEU A 158 25.04 -17.67 -15.28
CA LEU A 158 24.82 -19.10 -15.04
C LEU A 158 23.34 -19.40 -14.70
N MET A 159 22.67 -18.55 -13.92
CA MET A 159 21.24 -18.71 -13.64
C MET A 159 20.40 -18.69 -14.92
N LYS A 160 20.73 -17.81 -15.86
CA LYS A 160 20.10 -17.79 -17.20
C LYS A 160 20.42 -19.04 -18.01
N GLU A 161 21.67 -19.51 -18.00
CA GLU A 161 22.12 -20.72 -18.69
C GLU A 161 21.34 -21.95 -18.23
N TYR A 162 21.10 -22.06 -16.91
CA TYR A 162 20.37 -23.18 -16.31
C TYR A 162 18.85 -22.95 -16.20
N GLY A 163 18.30 -21.83 -16.70
CA GLY A 163 16.88 -21.53 -16.71
C GLY A 163 16.31 -21.33 -15.31
N ILE A 164 17.12 -20.85 -14.37
CA ILE A 164 16.70 -20.52 -12.99
C ILE A 164 16.13 -19.09 -13.02
N LYS A 165 14.84 -18.97 -12.74
CA LYS A 165 14.12 -17.69 -12.71
C LYS A 165 14.11 -17.08 -11.35
#